data_7d19bef6d336139febb794aba7b4e93c
#
_entry.id   7d19bef6d336139febb794aba7b4e93c
#
_cell.length_a   1.000
_cell.length_b   1.000
_cell.length_c   1.000
_cell.angle_alpha   90.00
_cell.angle_beta   90.00
_cell.angle_gamma   90.00
#
_symmetry.space_group_name_H-M   'P 1'
#
loop_
_entity.id
_entity.type
_entity.pdbx_description
1 polymer ?
#
loop_
_entity_poly.entity_id
_entity_poly.type
_entity_poly.pdbx_seq_one_letter_code
_entity_poly.pdbx_strand_id
1 'polypeptide(L)'
;VHDSKMEGVKDNKDAVPLLEKIFYDQRELLTRYINPDIEAIPQVFTAYKEVLDIYDNGLKIPEDITLVWPDDNYGYIQRLNNAGEKNRSGGSGVYYHASYWGRPHDYLWLSSTHPALIQEEMMKAYQNGSNRLWVLNVGDIKPIEYNTEFLLDMAWNAEPFKNKAYAKKH
;
A
#
# COMPACT_ATOMS: atom_id res chain seq x y z
N VAL A 1 9.76 -16.65 -1.34
CA VAL A 1 8.62 -16.68 -0.42
C VAL A 1 7.39 -16.75 -1.32
N HIS A 2 6.72 -17.89 -1.35
CA HIS A 2 5.43 -17.97 -2.00
C HIS A 2 4.44 -17.25 -1.10
N ASP A 3 3.70 -16.29 -1.67
CA ASP A 3 2.52 -15.77 -1.01
C ASP A 3 1.60 -16.98 -0.81
N SER A 4 1.50 -17.42 0.42
CA SER A 4 0.61 -18.52 0.74
C SER A 4 -0.82 -18.03 0.57
N LYS A 5 -1.56 -18.70 -0.28
CA LYS A 5 -3.03 -18.62 -0.21
C LYS A 5 -3.42 -18.92 1.24
N MET A 6 -4.44 -18.25 1.75
CA MET A 6 -4.97 -18.57 3.07
C MET A 6 -5.37 -20.04 3.08
N GLU A 7 -4.52 -20.90 3.70
CA GLU A 7 -4.77 -22.32 3.77
C GLU A 7 -6.08 -22.57 4.54
N GLY A 8 -6.95 -23.40 3.98
CA GLY A 8 -8.24 -23.75 4.59
C GLY A 8 -9.42 -22.86 4.17
N VAL A 9 -9.19 -21.75 3.48
CA VAL A 9 -10.27 -20.92 2.91
C VAL A 9 -10.49 -21.31 1.45
N LYS A 10 -11.64 -21.91 1.16
CA LYS A 10 -11.96 -22.41 -0.18
C LYS A 10 -12.54 -21.35 -1.10
N ASP A 11 -13.17 -20.33 -0.54
CA ASP A 11 -13.79 -19.21 -1.26
C ASP A 11 -13.44 -17.89 -0.56
N ASN A 12 -13.23 -16.81 -1.32
CA ASN A 12 -13.00 -15.47 -0.80
C ASN A 12 -14.13 -15.00 0.13
N LYS A 13 -15.36 -15.48 -0.06
CA LYS A 13 -16.50 -15.18 0.81
C LYS A 13 -16.34 -15.75 2.22
N ASP A 14 -15.68 -16.91 2.35
CA ASP A 14 -15.41 -17.53 3.66
C ASP A 14 -14.29 -16.79 4.41
N ALA A 15 -13.45 -16.05 3.68
CA ALA A 15 -12.37 -15.27 4.25
C ALA A 15 -12.86 -14.00 4.96
N VAL A 16 -13.97 -13.40 4.51
CA VAL A 16 -14.50 -12.16 5.09
C VAL A 16 -14.75 -12.27 6.59
N PRO A 17 -15.57 -13.22 7.10
CA PRO A 17 -15.83 -13.31 8.53
C PRO A 17 -14.57 -13.68 9.35
N LEU A 18 -13.64 -14.42 8.76
CA LEU A 18 -12.37 -14.74 9.40
C LEU A 18 -11.51 -13.48 9.59
N LEU A 19 -11.37 -12.65 8.56
CA LEU A 19 -10.60 -11.41 8.64
C LEU A 19 -11.26 -10.40 9.57
N GLU A 20 -12.58 -10.26 9.54
CA GLU A 20 -13.31 -9.40 10.47
C GLU A 20 -13.07 -9.82 11.92
N LYS A 21 -13.08 -11.14 12.19
CA LYS A 21 -12.73 -11.66 13.51
C LYS A 21 -11.29 -11.36 13.90
N ILE A 22 -10.33 -11.48 12.98
CA ILE A 22 -8.92 -11.15 13.23
C ILE A 22 -8.77 -9.66 13.61
N PHE A 23 -9.45 -8.75 12.89
CA PHE A 23 -9.45 -7.33 13.28
C PHE A 23 -10.02 -7.12 14.67
N TYR A 24 -11.14 -7.75 14.98
CA TYR A 24 -11.74 -7.63 16.30
C TYR A 24 -10.78 -8.11 17.41
N ASP A 25 -10.26 -9.31 17.28
CA ASP A 25 -9.35 -9.93 18.27
C ASP A 25 -8.07 -9.09 18.43
N GLN A 26 -7.48 -8.62 17.32
CA GLN A 26 -6.30 -7.76 17.36
C GLN A 26 -6.58 -6.44 18.10
N ARG A 27 -7.70 -5.79 17.80
CA ARG A 27 -8.08 -4.51 18.43
C ARG A 27 -8.39 -4.69 19.92
N GLU A 28 -9.01 -5.81 20.32
CA GLU A 28 -9.22 -6.15 21.73
C GLU A 28 -7.87 -6.25 22.47
N LEU A 29 -6.90 -6.97 21.88
CA LEU A 29 -5.57 -7.10 22.47
C LEU A 29 -4.85 -5.76 22.55
N LEU A 30 -4.89 -4.94 21.48
CA LEU A 30 -4.29 -3.61 21.46
C LEU A 30 -4.91 -2.69 22.52
N THR A 31 -6.24 -2.67 22.61
CA THR A 31 -6.95 -1.89 23.63
C THR A 31 -6.57 -2.33 25.04
N ARG A 32 -6.43 -3.61 25.27
CA ARG A 32 -6.15 -4.17 26.59
C ARG A 32 -4.71 -3.95 27.05
N TYR A 33 -3.74 -4.04 26.11
CA TYR A 33 -2.32 -4.12 26.48
C TYR A 33 -1.50 -2.90 26.08
N ILE A 34 -1.98 -2.10 25.13
CA ILE A 34 -1.20 -0.96 24.58
C ILE A 34 -1.84 0.37 24.94
N ASN A 35 -3.08 0.61 24.51
CA ASN A 35 -3.79 1.86 24.79
C ASN A 35 -5.30 1.60 24.76
N PRO A 36 -6.04 1.96 25.82
CA PRO A 36 -7.51 1.83 25.84
C PRO A 36 -8.20 2.67 24.75
N ASP A 37 -7.57 3.75 24.29
CA ASP A 37 -8.00 4.49 23.10
C ASP A 37 -7.43 3.81 21.85
N ILE A 38 -8.22 2.97 21.23
CA ILE A 38 -7.81 2.18 20.05
C ILE A 38 -7.56 3.05 18.82
N GLU A 39 -8.21 4.20 18.70
CA GLU A 39 -8.04 5.11 17.56
C GLU A 39 -6.70 5.85 17.62
N ALA A 40 -6.12 5.97 18.81
CA ALA A 40 -4.78 6.52 18.99
C ALA A 40 -3.65 5.56 18.55
N ILE A 41 -3.97 4.28 18.30
CA ILE A 41 -2.99 3.28 17.86
C ILE A 41 -3.00 3.22 16.33
N PRO A 42 -1.93 3.64 15.62
CA PRO A 42 -1.86 3.52 14.17
C PRO A 42 -1.96 2.06 13.72
N GLN A 43 -2.92 1.77 12.88
CA GLN A 43 -3.13 0.45 12.30
C GLN A 43 -3.20 0.57 10.77
N VAL A 44 -2.73 -0.44 10.07
CA VAL A 44 -2.62 -0.44 8.61
C VAL A 44 -3.22 -1.73 8.06
N PHE A 45 -3.96 -1.63 6.98
CA PHE A 45 -4.45 -2.75 6.20
C PHE A 45 -3.99 -2.63 4.75
N THR A 46 -3.18 -3.57 4.29
CA THR A 46 -2.71 -3.62 2.91
C THR A 46 -3.56 -4.59 2.10
N ALA A 47 -4.32 -4.07 1.16
CA ALA A 47 -5.17 -4.84 0.26
C ALA A 47 -4.35 -5.40 -0.92
N TYR A 48 -3.48 -6.38 -0.65
CA TYR A 48 -2.54 -6.93 -1.61
C TYR A 48 -3.03 -8.26 -2.20
N LYS A 49 -2.97 -8.41 -3.53
CA LYS A 49 -3.37 -9.61 -4.28
C LYS A 49 -4.80 -10.08 -3.92
N GLU A 50 -4.94 -11.34 -3.51
CA GLU A 50 -6.22 -11.94 -3.13
C GLU A 50 -6.95 -11.19 -2.02
N VAL A 51 -6.24 -10.44 -1.19
CA VAL A 51 -6.84 -9.65 -0.11
C VAL A 51 -7.62 -8.46 -0.66
N LEU A 52 -7.24 -7.93 -1.84
CA LEU A 52 -8.02 -6.91 -2.53
C LEU A 52 -9.37 -7.45 -2.98
N ASP A 53 -9.39 -8.66 -3.55
CA ASP A 53 -10.63 -9.32 -3.93
C ASP A 53 -11.56 -9.55 -2.73
N ILE A 54 -10.99 -9.94 -1.58
CA ILE A 54 -11.75 -10.13 -0.34
C ILE A 54 -12.33 -8.80 0.15
N TYR A 55 -11.54 -7.72 0.06
CA TYR A 55 -12.00 -6.38 0.42
C TYR A 55 -13.16 -5.92 -0.49
N ASP A 56 -13.00 -6.05 -1.80
CA ASP A 56 -14.03 -5.68 -2.77
C ASP A 56 -15.30 -6.58 -2.68
N ASN A 57 -15.18 -7.79 -2.10
CA ASN A 57 -16.29 -8.67 -1.76
C ASN A 57 -17.00 -8.33 -0.43
N GLY A 58 -16.68 -7.17 0.18
CA GLY A 58 -17.43 -6.61 1.29
C GLY A 58 -16.81 -6.75 2.66
N LEU A 59 -15.50 -7.03 2.76
CA LEU A 59 -14.77 -6.98 4.02
C LEU A 59 -14.87 -5.57 4.63
N LYS A 60 -15.36 -5.49 5.86
CA LYS A 60 -15.49 -4.24 6.61
C LYS A 60 -14.22 -3.96 7.40
N ILE A 61 -13.55 -2.88 7.07
CA ILE A 61 -12.38 -2.39 7.79
C ILE A 61 -12.79 -1.22 8.68
N PRO A 62 -12.46 -1.21 9.98
CA PRO A 62 -12.70 -0.05 10.86
C PRO A 62 -12.17 1.25 10.25
N GLU A 63 -12.94 2.35 10.40
CA GLU A 63 -12.69 3.62 9.71
C GLU A 63 -11.34 4.26 10.04
N ASP A 64 -10.81 4.02 11.24
CA ASP A 64 -9.53 4.53 11.74
C ASP A 64 -8.30 3.77 11.20
N ILE A 65 -8.49 2.60 10.59
CA ILE A 65 -7.40 1.84 9.98
C ILE A 65 -7.03 2.46 8.62
N THR A 66 -5.74 2.72 8.42
CA THR A 66 -5.22 3.23 7.15
C THR A 66 -5.28 2.13 6.08
N LEU A 67 -5.97 2.39 4.97
CA LEU A 67 -5.97 1.50 3.80
C LEU A 67 -4.71 1.73 2.97
N VAL A 68 -4.03 0.66 2.57
CA VAL A 68 -2.84 0.76 1.72
C VAL A 68 -3.07 0.01 0.43
N TRP A 69 -3.01 0.75 -0.69
CA TRP A 69 -3.22 0.22 -2.03
C TRP A 69 -1.89 -0.19 -2.65
N PRO A 70 -1.74 -1.43 -3.10
CA PRO A 70 -0.54 -1.87 -3.79
C PRO A 70 -0.53 -1.40 -5.25
N ASP A 71 0.66 -1.38 -5.84
CA ASP A 71 0.81 -1.42 -7.28
C ASP A 71 0.58 -2.85 -7.82
N ASP A 72 0.66 -3.01 -9.13
CA ASP A 72 0.51 -4.30 -9.82
C ASP A 72 1.82 -5.11 -9.90
N ASN A 73 2.81 -4.78 -9.09
CA ASN A 73 4.17 -5.31 -9.09
C ASN A 73 5.02 -4.90 -10.32
N TYR A 74 4.48 -4.05 -11.19
CA TYR A 74 5.19 -3.46 -12.35
C TYR A 74 5.28 -1.93 -12.25
N GLY A 75 4.89 -1.38 -11.11
CA GLY A 75 4.93 0.05 -10.83
C GLY A 75 3.68 0.82 -11.25
N TYR A 76 2.58 0.14 -11.59
CA TYR A 76 1.30 0.79 -11.93
C TYR A 76 0.28 0.59 -10.82
N ILE A 77 -0.27 1.68 -10.29
CA ILE A 77 -1.31 1.65 -9.26
C ILE A 77 -2.68 1.52 -9.95
N GLN A 78 -3.24 0.31 -9.90
CA GLN A 78 -4.51 -0.03 -10.54
C GLN A 78 -5.73 0.38 -9.70
N ARG A 79 -5.58 0.44 -8.38
CA ARG A 79 -6.64 0.72 -7.43
C ARG A 79 -6.36 2.02 -6.68
N LEU A 80 -7.32 2.92 -6.70
CA LEU A 80 -7.30 4.18 -5.95
C LEU A 80 -8.56 4.28 -5.07
N ASN A 81 -8.56 5.25 -4.15
CA ASN A 81 -9.73 5.51 -3.30
C ASN A 81 -10.99 5.78 -4.12
N ASN A 82 -12.07 5.13 -3.77
CA ASN A 82 -13.40 5.56 -4.16
C ASN A 82 -13.89 6.76 -3.30
N ALA A 83 -15.09 7.27 -3.58
CA ALA A 83 -15.62 8.45 -2.89
C ALA A 83 -15.81 8.21 -1.37
N GLY A 84 -16.19 7.01 -0.96
CA GLY A 84 -16.35 6.66 0.46
C GLY A 84 -15.02 6.55 1.17
N GLU A 85 -14.04 5.90 0.54
CA GLU A 85 -12.72 5.66 1.10
C GLU A 85 -11.91 6.95 1.33
N LYS A 86 -12.15 7.98 0.51
CA LYS A 86 -11.51 9.31 0.69
C LYS A 86 -11.83 10.00 2.01
N ASN A 87 -12.96 9.66 2.60
CA ASN A 87 -13.47 10.33 3.80
C ASN A 87 -13.15 9.56 5.09
N ARG A 88 -12.45 8.42 5.00
CA ARG A 88 -12.08 7.61 6.16
C ARG A 88 -11.11 8.36 7.08
N SER A 89 -11.31 8.26 8.40
CA SER A 89 -10.43 8.90 9.40
C SER A 89 -9.00 8.34 9.37
N GLY A 90 -8.84 7.05 9.10
CA GLY A 90 -7.54 6.40 8.90
C GLY A 90 -6.83 6.80 7.62
N GLY A 91 -7.56 7.37 6.66
CA GLY A 91 -7.02 7.74 5.36
C GLY A 91 -6.53 6.55 4.54
N SER A 92 -5.68 6.82 3.57
CA SER A 92 -5.05 5.77 2.77
C SER A 92 -3.61 6.08 2.37
N GLY A 93 -2.93 5.05 1.90
CA GLY A 93 -1.55 5.08 1.48
C GLY A 93 -1.29 4.18 0.28
N VAL A 94 -0.01 4.01 -0.03
CA VAL A 94 0.47 3.20 -1.14
C VAL A 94 1.56 2.23 -0.68
N TYR A 95 1.51 1.01 -1.18
CA TYR A 95 2.61 0.05 -1.15
C TYR A 95 3.16 -0.12 -2.56
N TYR A 96 4.32 0.47 -2.82
CA TYR A 96 4.93 0.58 -4.14
C TYR A 96 6.14 -0.34 -4.27
N HIS A 97 6.24 -1.07 -5.38
CA HIS A 97 7.38 -1.93 -5.69
C HIS A 97 8.32 -1.24 -6.69
N ALA A 98 9.43 -0.71 -6.20
CA ALA A 98 10.55 -0.30 -7.07
C ALA A 98 11.42 -1.48 -7.47
N SER A 99 11.30 -2.60 -6.75
CA SER A 99 11.86 -3.91 -7.05
C SER A 99 10.85 -4.98 -6.67
N TYR A 100 10.78 -6.05 -7.44
CA TYR A 100 9.82 -7.12 -7.19
C TYR A 100 10.47 -8.50 -7.34
N TRP A 101 10.35 -9.32 -6.28
CA TRP A 101 10.75 -10.72 -6.30
C TRP A 101 9.54 -11.63 -6.36
N GLY A 102 9.21 -12.09 -7.53
CA GLY A 102 8.09 -13.01 -7.72
C GLY A 102 7.68 -13.17 -9.18
N ARG A 103 6.71 -14.05 -9.39
CA ARG A 103 6.17 -14.28 -10.72
C ARG A 103 5.27 -13.10 -11.16
N PRO A 104 5.25 -12.78 -12.48
CA PRO A 104 5.88 -13.52 -13.58
C PRO A 104 7.34 -13.16 -13.87
N HIS A 105 7.86 -12.08 -13.29
CA HIS A 105 9.23 -11.61 -13.53
C HIS A 105 9.89 -11.21 -12.21
N ASP A 106 11.16 -11.57 -12.08
CA ASP A 106 12.02 -11.11 -11.01
C ASP A 106 12.90 -9.96 -11.52
N TYR A 107 12.78 -8.76 -10.95
CA TYR A 107 13.64 -7.63 -11.25
C TYR A 107 14.23 -7.05 -9.98
N LEU A 108 15.12 -7.86 -9.38
CA LEU A 108 15.81 -7.53 -8.14
C LEU A 108 17.11 -6.81 -8.37
N TRP A 109 17.74 -7.06 -9.52
CA TRP A 109 19.14 -6.73 -9.75
C TRP A 109 19.35 -5.29 -10.19
N LEU A 110 18.51 -4.78 -11.04
CA LEU A 110 18.65 -3.46 -11.65
C LEU A 110 17.46 -2.56 -11.29
N SER A 111 17.75 -1.28 -11.17
CA SER A 111 16.74 -0.22 -11.08
C SER A 111 16.03 -0.10 -12.43
N SER A 112 15.08 -0.97 -12.70
CA SER A 112 14.37 -1.06 -13.98
C SER A 112 13.15 -0.16 -14.07
N THR A 113 12.61 0.28 -12.92
CA THR A 113 11.46 1.19 -12.88
C THR A 113 11.93 2.61 -13.15
N HIS A 114 11.41 3.21 -14.23
CA HIS A 114 11.79 4.55 -14.62
C HIS A 114 11.25 5.59 -13.61
N PRO A 115 12.06 6.58 -13.16
CA PRO A 115 11.62 7.58 -12.17
C PRO A 115 10.37 8.36 -12.60
N ALA A 116 10.19 8.61 -13.90
CA ALA A 116 8.99 9.28 -14.40
C ALA A 116 7.71 8.44 -14.19
N LEU A 117 7.81 7.11 -14.23
CA LEU A 117 6.68 6.23 -13.89
C LEU A 117 6.38 6.31 -12.39
N ILE A 118 7.41 6.26 -11.55
CA ILE A 118 7.26 6.44 -10.10
C ILE A 118 6.56 7.77 -9.81
N GLN A 119 7.03 8.87 -10.43
CA GLN A 119 6.41 10.18 -10.25
C GLN A 119 4.94 10.20 -10.68
N GLU A 120 4.63 9.69 -11.87
CA GLU A 120 3.26 9.71 -12.40
C GLU A 120 2.31 8.94 -11.48
N GLU A 121 2.69 7.71 -11.09
CA GLU A 121 1.82 6.83 -10.30
C GLU A 121 1.67 7.32 -8.86
N MET A 122 2.77 7.72 -8.21
CA MET A 122 2.71 8.22 -6.83
C MET A 122 1.97 9.54 -6.74
N MET A 123 2.15 10.45 -7.71
CA MET A 123 1.42 11.72 -7.75
C MET A 123 -0.07 11.52 -8.08
N LYS A 124 -0.40 10.54 -8.92
CA LYS A 124 -1.79 10.12 -9.16
C LYS A 124 -2.45 9.66 -7.86
N ALA A 125 -1.77 8.81 -7.09
CA ALA A 125 -2.26 8.35 -5.79
C ALA A 125 -2.38 9.50 -4.77
N TYR A 126 -1.36 10.35 -4.67
CA TYR A 126 -1.36 11.53 -3.80
C TYR A 126 -2.55 12.46 -4.08
N GLN A 127 -2.78 12.80 -5.35
CA GLN A 127 -3.89 13.66 -5.77
C GLN A 127 -5.26 13.02 -5.51
N ASN A 128 -5.31 11.69 -5.45
CA ASN A 128 -6.53 10.95 -5.08
C ASN A 128 -6.70 10.72 -3.56
N GLY A 129 -5.83 11.32 -2.73
CA GLY A 129 -5.93 11.28 -1.28
C GLY A 129 -5.16 10.13 -0.61
N SER A 130 -4.39 9.32 -1.37
CA SER A 130 -3.53 8.28 -0.80
C SER A 130 -2.18 8.87 -0.36
N ASN A 131 -2.22 9.66 0.72
CA ASN A 131 -1.08 10.45 1.20
C ASN A 131 -0.76 10.23 2.69
N ARG A 132 -1.43 9.28 3.34
CA ARG A 132 -1.23 9.02 4.78
C ARG A 132 0.04 8.22 5.07
N LEU A 133 0.32 7.25 4.22
CA LEU A 133 1.47 6.34 4.36
C LEU A 133 1.94 5.89 2.98
N TRP A 134 3.25 5.99 2.74
CA TRP A 134 3.87 5.37 1.57
C TRP A 134 4.90 4.36 2.03
N VAL A 135 4.77 3.13 1.53
CA VAL A 135 5.69 2.03 1.76
C VAL A 135 6.39 1.70 0.45
N LEU A 136 7.71 1.72 0.44
CA LEU A 136 8.51 1.40 -0.72
C LEU A 136 9.19 0.04 -0.54
N ASN A 137 8.89 -0.90 -1.42
CA ASN A 137 9.61 -2.15 -1.52
C ASN A 137 10.78 -1.98 -2.48
N VAL A 138 11.99 -2.12 -1.97
CA VAL A 138 13.22 -1.90 -2.73
C VAL A 138 14.00 -3.17 -3.02
N GLY A 139 13.65 -4.30 -2.39
CA GLY A 139 14.50 -5.50 -2.42
C GLY A 139 15.87 -5.21 -1.83
N ASP A 140 16.93 -5.42 -2.59
CA ASP A 140 18.29 -4.99 -2.21
C ASP A 140 18.43 -3.48 -2.41
N ILE A 141 18.96 -2.78 -1.40
CA ILE A 141 19.10 -1.31 -1.44
C ILE A 141 19.98 -0.88 -2.61
N LYS A 142 21.07 -1.61 -2.85
CA LYS A 142 21.88 -1.42 -4.05
C LYS A 142 21.43 -2.38 -5.15
N PRO A 143 21.21 -1.91 -6.36
CA PRO A 143 21.52 -0.61 -6.97
C PRO A 143 20.31 0.34 -7.10
N ILE A 144 19.39 0.35 -6.16
CA ILE A 144 18.11 1.07 -6.26
C ILE A 144 18.12 2.41 -5.47
N GLU A 145 19.28 2.88 -5.05
CA GLU A 145 19.44 4.09 -4.25
C GLU A 145 18.75 5.30 -4.87
N TYR A 146 18.93 5.49 -6.18
CA TYR A 146 18.37 6.62 -6.90
C TYR A 146 16.83 6.67 -6.82
N ASN A 147 16.17 5.55 -7.12
CA ASN A 147 14.71 5.47 -7.06
C ASN A 147 14.18 5.60 -5.62
N THR A 148 14.95 5.10 -4.66
CA THR A 148 14.64 5.22 -3.23
C THR A 148 14.68 6.68 -2.80
N GLU A 149 15.78 7.39 -3.07
CA GLU A 149 15.95 8.80 -2.78
C GLU A 149 14.85 9.63 -3.48
N PHE A 150 14.64 9.40 -4.76
CA PHE A 150 13.63 10.10 -5.56
C PHE A 150 12.22 9.97 -4.98
N LEU A 151 11.81 8.75 -4.55
CA LEU A 151 10.50 8.54 -3.95
C LEU A 151 10.41 9.16 -2.56
N LEU A 152 11.45 9.05 -1.75
CA LEU A 152 11.47 9.62 -0.40
C LEU A 152 11.45 11.16 -0.42
N ASP A 153 12.14 11.80 -1.38
CA ASP A 153 12.06 13.24 -1.61
C ASP A 153 10.64 13.67 -1.97
N MET A 154 9.98 12.89 -2.83
CA MET A 154 8.58 13.13 -3.18
C MET A 154 7.65 12.95 -1.98
N ALA A 155 7.89 11.94 -1.13
CA ALA A 155 7.12 11.71 0.10
C ALA A 155 7.34 12.84 1.12
N TRP A 156 8.54 13.42 1.18
CA TRP A 156 8.86 14.55 2.04
C TRP A 156 8.17 15.83 1.59
N ASN A 157 8.19 16.11 0.27
CA ASN A 157 7.51 17.29 -0.30
C ASN A 157 7.02 17.00 -1.72
N ALA A 158 5.72 16.73 -1.85
CA ALA A 158 5.09 16.37 -3.12
C ALA A 158 4.90 17.56 -4.08
N GLU A 159 4.96 18.80 -3.58
CA GLU A 159 4.62 19.99 -4.40
C GLU A 159 5.51 20.18 -5.67
N PRO A 160 6.85 20.05 -5.59
CA PRO A 160 7.69 20.16 -6.79
C PRO A 160 7.37 19.09 -7.85
N PHE A 161 6.92 17.91 -7.41
CA PHE A 161 6.66 16.75 -8.26
C PHE A 161 5.33 16.82 -9.01
N LYS A 162 4.48 17.80 -8.71
CA LYS A 162 3.28 18.09 -9.52
C LYS A 162 3.64 18.51 -10.93
N ASN A 163 4.86 19.00 -11.15
CA ASN A 163 5.36 19.33 -12.48
C ASN A 163 6.01 18.08 -13.11
N LYS A 164 5.39 17.55 -14.18
CA LYS A 164 5.89 16.38 -14.92
C LYS A 164 7.31 16.52 -15.47
N ALA A 165 7.82 17.75 -15.59
CA ALA A 165 9.20 17.99 -16.02
C ALA A 165 10.23 17.80 -14.89
N TYR A 166 9.82 17.58 -13.66
CA TYR A 166 10.74 17.47 -12.52
C TYR A 166 11.64 16.23 -12.62
N ALA A 167 11.09 15.09 -12.98
CA ALA A 167 11.85 13.85 -13.18
C ALA A 167 12.90 13.91 -14.31
N LYS A 168 12.86 14.96 -15.16
CA LYS A 168 13.87 15.16 -16.22
C LYS A 168 15.08 15.95 -15.75
N LYS A 169 15.05 16.51 -14.55
CA LYS A 169 16.10 17.37 -13.99
C LYS A 169 16.94 16.67 -12.92
N HIS A 170 16.50 15.53 -12.46
CA HIS A 170 17.18 14.62 -11.54
C HIS A 170 17.72 13.40 -12.30
#